data_b209591745e04720c92d8dfca4a4aae4
#
_entry.id   b209591745e04720c92d8dfca4a4aae4
#
_cell.length_a   1.000
_cell.length_b   1.000
_cell.length_c   1.000
_cell.angle_alpha   90.00
_cell.angle_beta   90.00
_cell.angle_gamma   90.00
#
_symmetry.space_group_name_H-M   'P 1'
#
loop_
_entity.id
_entity.type
_entity.pdbx_description
1 polymer ?
#
loop_
_entity_poly.entity_id
_entity_poly.type
_entity_poly.pdbx_seq_one_letter_code
_entity_poly.pdbx_strand_id
1 'polypeptide(L)'
;MQTLSESELKTKNNRKTLSPLRYLSPSRWFGTDIAVDLGTSNIVVYVKNRGVVINEPAVISVDERLNRVVAVGKEAKAMLGRSPRNVRTYHPVSYGVIADYDATEYLLRHYLRKVTGNYMLSKPRVIVSVPSGVTNVERRAVMEAVLQAGARKIVVMEEPLAAAIGAGLDIADSNGSMVVDLGGGTTNVAILSLSGVVISESLRIGSHTFDEAIIRYLEKNKSVTVGYRTAEELKMLIGTAIADGRNFMADVRGRSTETGLPVEADVDSQEIRTALEEPLDSIVHAVVSILEKTPPELAADIADHGIVLTGGGALLDGFDRLIARATGMAAYLCDTPLLSVANGAGKALAEMDRLKDSYYES
;
A
#
# COMPACT_ATOMS: atom_id res chain seq x y z
N MET A 1 -73.92 9.71 12.72
CA MET A 1 -74.08 11.02 13.35
C MET A 1 -73.58 10.91 14.76
N GLN A 2 -72.37 11.31 15.03
CA GLN A 2 -71.84 11.73 16.32
C GLN A 2 -70.60 12.55 16.04
N THR A 3 -70.71 13.82 16.25
CA THR A 3 -69.67 14.85 16.16
C THR A 3 -68.71 14.69 17.33
N LEU A 4 -67.42 14.52 17.05
CA LEU A 4 -66.36 14.60 18.05
C LEU A 4 -65.86 16.04 18.14
N SER A 5 -65.72 16.52 19.38
CA SER A 5 -65.51 17.90 19.78
C SER A 5 -64.09 18.43 19.58
N GLU A 6 -63.99 19.73 19.34
CA GLU A 6 -62.79 20.55 19.12
C GLU A 6 -61.78 20.60 20.31
N SER A 7 -61.90 19.77 21.34
CA SER A 7 -61.08 19.86 22.55
C SER A 7 -59.82 18.96 22.59
N GLU A 8 -59.55 18.11 21.57
CA GLU A 8 -58.40 17.19 21.60
C GLU A 8 -57.20 17.60 20.77
N LEU A 9 -57.19 18.80 20.19
CA LEU A 9 -56.10 19.32 19.31
C LEU A 9 -55.08 20.23 20.02
N LYS A 10 -55.01 20.19 21.37
CA LYS A 10 -54.00 20.95 22.15
C LYS A 10 -53.26 20.05 23.09
N THR A 11 -52.30 19.26 22.55
CA THR A 11 -51.17 18.84 23.41
C THR A 11 -49.97 18.35 22.58
N LYS A 12 -48.88 18.98 22.92
CA LYS A 12 -47.47 18.54 22.75
C LYS A 12 -46.74 18.89 21.46
N ASN A 13 -46.54 20.19 21.30
CA ASN A 13 -45.35 20.70 20.67
C ASN A 13 -44.15 20.59 21.66
N ASN A 14 -43.58 19.39 21.80
CA ASN A 14 -42.38 19.18 22.59
C ASN A 14 -41.17 19.38 21.67
N ARG A 15 -40.78 20.66 21.44
CA ARG A 15 -39.49 21.03 20.91
C ARG A 15 -38.44 20.51 21.89
N LYS A 16 -37.87 19.32 21.58
CA LYS A 16 -36.60 18.91 22.17
C LYS A 16 -35.55 19.87 21.62
N THR A 17 -35.20 20.85 22.39
CA THR A 17 -33.98 21.65 22.24
C THR A 17 -32.82 20.67 22.31
N LEU A 18 -32.30 20.28 21.14
CA LEU A 18 -31.04 19.54 21.03
C LEU A 18 -29.95 20.48 21.55
N SER A 19 -29.44 20.19 22.74
CA SER A 19 -28.31 20.92 23.30
C SER A 19 -27.10 20.77 22.35
N PRO A 20 -26.44 21.86 21.92
CA PRO A 20 -25.30 21.82 21.04
C PRO A 20 -24.05 21.17 21.66
N LEU A 21 -24.09 20.79 22.92
CA LEU A 21 -22.98 20.22 23.69
C LEU A 21 -22.74 18.72 23.48
N ARG A 22 -23.61 18.00 22.75
CA ARG A 22 -23.49 16.54 22.57
C ARG A 22 -22.50 16.13 21.48
N TYR A 23 -21.89 17.08 20.76
CA TYR A 23 -20.93 16.84 19.68
C TYR A 23 -19.47 17.19 20.00
N LEU A 24 -19.19 17.63 21.21
CA LEU A 24 -17.84 17.90 21.69
C LEU A 24 -17.31 16.69 22.46
N SER A 25 -16.95 15.62 21.74
CA SER A 25 -16.13 14.57 22.37
C SER A 25 -14.76 15.19 22.72
N PRO A 26 -14.20 14.91 23.91
CA PRO A 26 -12.88 15.42 24.32
C PRO A 26 -11.75 15.10 23.34
N SER A 27 -11.91 14.04 22.53
CA SER A 27 -10.99 13.65 21.44
C SER A 27 -10.81 14.70 20.34
N ARG A 28 -11.69 15.69 20.24
CA ARG A 28 -11.57 16.81 19.28
C ARG A 28 -10.56 17.89 19.70
N TRP A 29 -10.18 17.91 20.97
CA TRP A 29 -9.22 18.90 21.52
C TRP A 29 -7.78 18.38 21.50
N PHE A 30 -7.59 17.06 21.48
CA PHE A 30 -6.30 16.41 21.35
C PHE A 30 -6.16 15.92 19.91
N GLY A 31 -5.11 16.38 19.21
CA GLY A 31 -4.88 16.06 17.80
C GLY A 31 -5.05 14.56 17.51
N THR A 32 -5.66 14.26 16.37
CA THR A 32 -5.87 12.89 15.91
C THR A 32 -4.52 12.21 15.62
N ASP A 33 -4.30 11.00 16.11
CA ASP A 33 -3.16 10.18 15.76
C ASP A 33 -3.49 9.38 14.49
N ILE A 34 -2.62 9.47 13.50
CA ILE A 34 -2.82 8.91 12.16
C ILE A 34 -1.60 8.08 11.77
N ALA A 35 -1.80 6.92 11.17
CA ALA A 35 -0.75 6.23 10.43
C ALA A 35 -1.04 6.33 8.93
N VAL A 36 0.01 6.55 8.15
CA VAL A 36 -0.05 6.66 6.69
C VAL A 36 0.92 5.65 6.11
N ASP A 37 0.40 4.71 5.34
CA ASP A 37 1.17 3.91 4.43
C ASP A 37 1.21 4.63 3.08
N LEU A 38 2.39 5.15 2.73
CA LEU A 38 2.62 5.93 1.51
C LEU A 38 3.18 5.02 0.42
N GLY A 39 2.38 4.05 0.00
CA GLY A 39 2.79 3.08 -1.01
C GLY A 39 2.80 3.62 -2.44
N THR A 40 3.52 2.93 -3.33
CA THR A 40 3.58 3.23 -4.76
C THR A 40 2.22 3.03 -5.45
N SER A 41 1.49 1.97 -5.12
CA SER A 41 0.17 1.67 -5.72
C SER A 41 -0.97 2.38 -5.01
N ASN A 42 -0.99 2.35 -3.69
CA ASN A 42 -2.06 2.89 -2.86
C ASN A 42 -1.48 3.74 -1.73
N ILE A 43 -2.26 4.73 -1.32
CA ILE A 43 -2.11 5.40 -0.02
C ILE A 43 -3.17 4.86 0.92
N VAL A 44 -2.75 4.38 2.09
CA VAL A 44 -3.66 3.87 3.12
C VAL A 44 -3.53 4.74 4.37
N VAL A 45 -4.66 5.21 4.88
CA VAL A 45 -4.69 6.03 6.10
C VAL A 45 -5.48 5.32 7.19
N TYR A 46 -4.78 5.06 8.29
CA TYR A 46 -5.34 4.51 9.51
C TYR A 46 -5.49 5.61 10.57
N VAL A 47 -6.62 5.65 11.24
CA VAL A 47 -6.89 6.59 12.33
C VAL A 47 -7.05 5.84 13.64
N LYS A 48 -6.34 6.28 14.66
CA LYS A 48 -6.41 5.69 16.01
C LYS A 48 -7.87 5.55 16.46
N ASN A 49 -8.25 4.37 16.92
CA ASN A 49 -9.62 4.00 17.35
C ASN A 49 -10.69 3.99 16.24
N ARG A 50 -10.31 4.16 14.95
CA ARG A 50 -11.26 4.09 13.83
C ARG A 50 -10.84 3.07 12.77
N GLY A 51 -9.60 2.57 12.83
CA GLY A 51 -9.06 1.67 11.83
C GLY A 51 -8.69 2.35 10.52
N VAL A 52 -8.59 1.58 9.44
CA VAL A 52 -8.35 2.08 8.09
C VAL A 52 -9.56 2.86 7.60
N VAL A 53 -9.37 4.14 7.30
CA VAL A 53 -10.42 5.07 6.84
C VAL A 53 -10.26 5.51 5.39
N ILE A 54 -9.06 5.35 4.82
CA ILE A 54 -8.74 5.61 3.42
C ILE A 54 -7.90 4.45 2.89
N ASN A 55 -8.27 3.94 1.73
CA ASN A 55 -7.47 3.06 0.88
C ASN A 55 -7.77 3.46 -0.56
N GLU A 56 -6.90 4.27 -1.11
CA GLU A 56 -7.08 4.90 -2.41
C GLU A 56 -5.81 4.74 -3.27
N PRO A 57 -5.92 4.64 -4.60
CA PRO A 57 -4.76 4.64 -5.46
C PRO A 57 -3.87 5.87 -5.25
N ALA A 58 -2.56 5.67 -5.17
CA ALA A 58 -1.56 6.73 -5.09
C ALA A 58 -1.32 7.33 -6.48
N VAL A 59 -2.36 7.90 -7.09
CA VAL A 59 -2.37 8.45 -8.45
C VAL A 59 -2.88 9.88 -8.41
N ILE A 60 -2.27 10.73 -9.23
CA ILE A 60 -2.64 12.14 -9.41
C ILE A 60 -2.74 12.47 -10.90
N SER A 61 -3.67 13.35 -11.23
CA SER A 61 -3.80 13.93 -12.57
C SER A 61 -3.61 15.44 -12.48
N VAL A 62 -2.70 15.98 -13.30
CA VAL A 62 -2.33 17.40 -13.31
C VAL A 62 -2.57 17.97 -14.69
N ASP A 63 -3.29 19.09 -14.80
CA ASP A 63 -3.34 19.89 -16.02
C ASP A 63 -2.04 20.72 -16.09
N GLU A 64 -1.17 20.35 -17.03
CA GLU A 64 0.16 20.97 -17.20
C GLU A 64 0.09 22.42 -17.68
N ARG A 65 -0.98 22.84 -18.36
CA ARG A 65 -1.17 24.23 -18.81
C ARG A 65 -1.54 25.15 -17.67
N LEU A 66 -2.38 24.65 -16.76
CA LEU A 66 -2.88 25.41 -15.61
C LEU A 66 -2.06 25.16 -14.35
N ASN A 67 -1.09 24.24 -14.40
CA ASN A 67 -0.33 23.75 -13.24
C ASN A 67 -1.26 23.44 -12.06
N ARG A 68 -2.33 22.69 -12.32
CA ARG A 68 -3.40 22.42 -11.37
C ARG A 68 -3.76 20.95 -11.32
N VAL A 69 -3.88 20.40 -10.12
CA VAL A 69 -4.43 19.06 -9.90
C VAL A 69 -5.91 19.03 -10.29
N VAL A 70 -6.27 18.07 -11.12
CA VAL A 70 -7.64 17.87 -11.64
C VAL A 70 -8.32 16.64 -11.04
N ALA A 71 -7.55 15.61 -10.64
CA ALA A 71 -8.07 14.42 -9.99
C ALA A 71 -7.02 13.75 -9.09
N VAL A 72 -7.47 13.00 -8.09
CA VAL A 72 -6.65 12.18 -7.20
C VAL A 72 -7.31 10.82 -6.95
N GLY A 73 -6.53 9.82 -6.56
CA GLY A 73 -7.06 8.52 -6.15
C GLY A 73 -7.75 7.77 -7.28
N LYS A 74 -8.92 7.22 -7.01
CA LYS A 74 -9.71 6.43 -7.97
C LYS A 74 -10.06 7.21 -9.23
N GLU A 75 -10.40 8.50 -9.10
CA GLU A 75 -10.72 9.36 -10.25
C GLU A 75 -9.51 9.51 -11.16
N ALA A 76 -8.32 9.77 -10.58
CA ALA A 76 -7.08 9.85 -11.34
C ALA A 76 -6.69 8.48 -11.94
N LYS A 77 -6.84 7.36 -11.19
CA LYS A 77 -6.57 6.01 -11.73
C LYS A 77 -7.42 5.70 -12.96
N ALA A 78 -8.68 6.15 -13.00
CA ALA A 78 -9.55 5.97 -14.17
C ALA A 78 -9.04 6.74 -15.43
N MET A 79 -8.22 7.76 -15.25
CA MET A 79 -7.63 8.57 -16.31
C MET A 79 -6.30 8.02 -16.84
N LEU A 80 -5.66 7.05 -16.15
CA LEU A 80 -4.41 6.45 -16.60
C LEU A 80 -4.52 5.88 -18.01
N GLY A 81 -3.64 6.31 -18.92
CA GLY A 81 -3.63 5.91 -20.32
C GLY A 81 -4.77 6.47 -21.17
N ARG A 82 -5.64 7.33 -20.62
CA ARG A 82 -6.83 7.91 -21.29
C ARG A 82 -6.91 9.41 -21.18
N SER A 83 -5.94 10.06 -20.55
CA SER A 83 -5.92 11.50 -20.32
C SER A 83 -5.79 12.28 -21.61
N PRO A 84 -6.43 13.49 -21.74
CA PRO A 84 -6.11 14.44 -22.81
C PRO A 84 -4.64 14.84 -22.78
N ARG A 85 -4.11 15.34 -23.92
CA ARG A 85 -2.68 15.67 -24.07
C ARG A 85 -2.14 16.69 -23.05
N ASN A 86 -2.99 17.55 -22.52
CA ASN A 86 -2.64 18.56 -21.53
C ASN A 86 -2.78 18.07 -20.08
N VAL A 87 -3.24 16.84 -19.86
CA VAL A 87 -3.40 16.25 -18.52
C VAL A 87 -2.45 15.08 -18.38
N ARG A 88 -1.49 15.22 -17.47
CA ARG A 88 -0.56 14.14 -17.11
C ARG A 88 -1.11 13.39 -15.90
N THR A 89 -1.26 12.07 -16.02
CA THR A 89 -1.71 11.19 -14.94
C THR A 89 -0.60 10.20 -14.61
N TYR A 90 -0.19 10.15 -13.33
CA TYR A 90 0.97 9.36 -12.90
C TYR A 90 0.94 9.06 -11.40
N HIS A 91 1.86 8.17 -10.96
CA HIS A 91 2.13 7.87 -9.56
C HIS A 91 3.21 8.83 -9.05
N PRO A 92 2.95 9.69 -8.04
CA PRO A 92 3.95 10.60 -7.49
C PRO A 92 4.98 9.91 -6.60
N VAL A 93 4.66 8.71 -6.11
CA VAL A 93 5.58 7.79 -5.42
C VAL A 93 5.87 6.62 -6.34
N SER A 94 7.14 6.32 -6.58
CA SER A 94 7.56 5.26 -7.48
C SER A 94 8.71 4.48 -6.85
N TYR A 95 8.62 3.15 -6.91
CA TYR A 95 9.62 2.25 -6.32
C TYR A 95 9.98 2.60 -4.86
N GLY A 96 8.95 2.94 -4.07
CA GLY A 96 9.09 3.26 -2.65
C GLY A 96 9.69 4.62 -2.32
N VAL A 97 9.95 5.48 -3.32
CA VAL A 97 10.50 6.82 -3.11
C VAL A 97 9.63 7.91 -3.74
N ILE A 98 9.73 9.11 -3.20
CA ILE A 98 9.04 10.28 -3.76
C ILE A 98 9.70 10.63 -5.11
N ALA A 99 8.95 10.45 -6.20
CA ALA A 99 9.37 10.81 -7.56
C ALA A 99 8.98 12.26 -7.91
N ASP A 100 7.88 12.75 -7.33
CA ASP A 100 7.38 14.11 -7.47
C ASP A 100 6.96 14.63 -6.10
N TYR A 101 7.73 15.60 -5.58
CA TYR A 101 7.53 16.09 -4.22
C TYR A 101 6.22 16.88 -4.08
N ASP A 102 5.95 17.80 -4.99
CA ASP A 102 4.77 18.68 -4.92
C ASP A 102 3.47 17.86 -5.06
N ALA A 103 3.48 16.90 -5.97
CA ALA A 103 2.36 16.00 -6.16
C ALA A 103 2.14 15.07 -4.96
N THR A 104 3.21 14.56 -4.32
CA THR A 104 3.13 13.73 -3.12
C THR A 104 2.61 14.53 -1.93
N GLU A 105 3.12 15.74 -1.73
CA GLU A 105 2.68 16.65 -0.68
C GLU A 105 1.19 17.01 -0.85
N TYR A 106 0.77 17.31 -2.09
CA TYR A 106 -0.63 17.57 -2.39
C TYR A 106 -1.53 16.36 -2.05
N LEU A 107 -1.11 15.16 -2.44
CA LEU A 107 -1.83 13.91 -2.18
C LEU A 107 -1.98 13.67 -0.66
N LEU A 108 -0.89 13.80 0.08
CA LEU A 108 -0.89 13.69 1.55
C LEU A 108 -1.81 14.73 2.19
N ARG A 109 -1.69 15.99 1.79
CA ARG A 109 -2.53 17.11 2.27
C ARG A 109 -4.00 16.85 1.99
N HIS A 110 -4.32 16.36 0.80
CA HIS A 110 -5.69 16.01 0.42
C HIS A 110 -6.29 14.98 1.37
N TYR A 111 -5.58 13.87 1.62
CA TYR A 111 -6.11 12.79 2.45
C TYR A 111 -6.07 13.12 3.94
N LEU A 112 -5.04 13.79 4.44
CA LEU A 112 -5.00 14.26 5.82
C LEU A 112 -6.18 15.20 6.12
N ARG A 113 -6.47 16.17 5.23
CA ARG A 113 -7.63 17.06 5.36
C ARG A 113 -8.97 16.33 5.31
N LYS A 114 -9.09 15.31 4.46
CA LYS A 114 -10.30 14.48 4.37
C LYS A 114 -10.60 13.77 5.70
N VAL A 115 -9.56 13.39 6.45
CA VAL A 115 -9.68 12.70 7.74
C VAL A 115 -9.85 13.66 8.91
N THR A 116 -9.10 14.76 8.94
CA THR A 116 -9.09 15.73 10.06
C THR A 116 -10.14 16.82 9.92
N GLY A 117 -10.69 17.02 8.73
CA GLY A 117 -11.57 18.15 8.41
C GLY A 117 -10.81 19.48 8.29
N ASN A 118 -11.55 20.56 8.09
CA ASN A 118 -10.98 21.92 7.96
C ASN A 118 -10.58 22.55 9.32
N TYR A 119 -10.62 21.79 10.42
CA TYR A 119 -10.33 22.35 11.73
C TYR A 119 -8.81 22.42 11.97
N MET A 120 -8.24 23.59 11.72
CA MET A 120 -6.84 23.93 11.94
C MET A 120 -6.39 23.93 13.42
N LEU A 121 -7.26 23.64 14.37
CA LEU A 121 -6.99 23.80 15.81
C LEU A 121 -6.16 22.66 16.43
N SER A 122 -6.08 21.49 15.82
CA SER A 122 -5.18 20.44 16.29
C SER A 122 -4.64 19.60 15.13
N LYS A 123 -3.43 19.96 14.70
CA LYS A 123 -2.70 19.20 13.68
C LYS A 123 -2.44 17.77 14.16
N PRO A 124 -2.53 16.73 13.27
CA PRO A 124 -2.33 15.34 13.65
C PRO A 124 -0.87 15.03 13.99
N ARG A 125 -0.67 14.01 14.83
CA ARG A 125 0.59 13.27 14.89
C ARG A 125 0.50 12.15 13.87
N VAL A 126 1.58 11.91 13.12
CA VAL A 126 1.58 10.97 12.00
C VAL A 126 2.72 9.97 12.15
N ILE A 127 2.41 8.66 12.06
CA ILE A 127 3.40 7.64 11.71
C ILE A 127 3.31 7.45 10.20
N VAL A 128 4.45 7.49 9.51
CA VAL A 128 4.54 7.21 8.07
C VAL A 128 5.49 6.04 7.84
N SER A 129 5.07 5.06 7.02
CA SER A 129 5.92 3.95 6.62
C SER A 129 6.87 4.32 5.49
N VAL A 130 8.07 3.73 5.50
CA VAL A 130 9.06 3.82 4.44
C VAL A 130 9.70 2.45 4.22
N PRO A 131 10.15 2.10 3.02
CA PRO A 131 10.91 0.88 2.77
C PRO A 131 12.18 0.79 3.63
N SER A 132 12.65 -0.43 3.90
CA SER A 132 13.96 -0.60 4.52
C SER A 132 15.08 -0.10 3.61
N GLY A 133 16.14 0.44 4.22
CA GLY A 133 17.32 0.88 3.46
C GLY A 133 17.14 2.18 2.68
N VAL A 134 16.06 2.93 2.90
CA VAL A 134 15.94 4.29 2.33
C VAL A 134 17.06 5.20 2.84
N THR A 135 17.60 6.02 1.97
CA THR A 135 18.64 7.00 2.31
C THR A 135 18.11 8.07 3.27
N ASN A 136 19.02 8.73 4.00
CA ASN A 136 18.63 9.86 4.86
C ASN A 136 17.96 11.00 4.09
N VAL A 137 18.30 11.19 2.82
CA VAL A 137 17.67 12.20 1.95
C VAL A 137 16.23 11.81 1.63
N GLU A 138 16.00 10.56 1.22
CA GLU A 138 14.66 10.04 0.94
C GLU A 138 13.78 10.06 2.19
N ARG A 139 14.31 9.62 3.33
CA ARG A 139 13.62 9.69 4.64
C ARG A 139 13.21 11.12 4.98
N ARG A 140 14.14 12.08 4.83
CA ARG A 140 13.87 13.49 5.08
C ARG A 140 12.81 14.06 4.15
N ALA A 141 12.85 13.71 2.85
CA ALA A 141 11.84 14.14 1.89
C ALA A 141 10.43 13.67 2.28
N VAL A 142 10.27 12.42 2.75
CA VAL A 142 8.98 11.93 3.26
C VAL A 142 8.54 12.70 4.50
N MET A 143 9.44 12.94 5.46
CA MET A 143 9.12 13.69 6.67
C MET A 143 8.68 15.13 6.33
N GLU A 144 9.41 15.82 5.46
CA GLU A 144 9.07 17.17 5.03
C GLU A 144 7.74 17.24 4.30
N ALA A 145 7.45 16.28 3.39
CA ALA A 145 6.17 16.19 2.69
C ALA A 145 4.99 16.02 3.66
N VAL A 146 5.13 15.16 4.69
CA VAL A 146 4.10 14.95 5.71
C VAL A 146 3.93 16.19 6.61
N LEU A 147 5.03 16.89 6.96
CA LEU A 147 4.97 18.16 7.72
C LEU A 147 4.24 19.25 6.93
N GLN A 148 4.60 19.44 5.66
CA GLN A 148 3.96 20.41 4.78
C GLN A 148 2.50 20.09 4.51
N ALA A 149 2.16 18.80 4.48
CA ALA A 149 0.77 18.35 4.37
C ALA A 149 -0.08 18.67 5.62
N GLY A 150 0.54 19.07 6.75
CA GLY A 150 -0.14 19.58 7.92
C GLY A 150 0.02 18.78 9.20
N ALA A 151 0.91 17.79 9.27
CA ALA A 151 1.25 17.11 10.50
C ALA A 151 1.99 18.05 11.48
N ARG A 152 1.83 17.81 12.81
CA ARG A 152 2.60 18.54 13.84
C ARG A 152 3.79 17.75 14.38
N LYS A 153 3.72 16.43 14.29
CA LYS A 153 4.77 15.50 14.72
C LYS A 153 4.75 14.29 13.81
N ILE A 154 5.93 13.81 13.45
CA ILE A 154 6.09 12.65 12.57
C ILE A 154 6.99 11.64 13.25
N VAL A 155 6.65 10.37 13.06
CA VAL A 155 7.50 9.22 13.33
C VAL A 155 7.59 8.44 12.02
N VAL A 156 8.79 8.09 11.62
CA VAL A 156 9.02 7.22 10.45
C VAL A 156 9.19 5.80 10.95
N MET A 157 8.50 4.86 10.33
CA MET A 157 8.53 3.44 10.65
C MET A 157 8.91 2.63 9.40
N GLU A 158 9.74 1.61 9.54
CA GLU A 158 10.08 0.74 8.41
C GLU A 158 8.89 -0.14 8.03
N GLU A 159 8.63 -0.27 6.71
CA GLU A 159 7.54 -1.08 6.16
C GLU A 159 7.54 -2.52 6.67
N PRO A 160 8.67 -3.27 6.68
CA PRO A 160 8.63 -4.66 7.14
C PRO A 160 8.32 -4.79 8.64
N LEU A 161 8.75 -3.84 9.47
CA LEU A 161 8.37 -3.81 10.88
C LEU A 161 6.86 -3.58 11.03
N ALA A 162 6.33 -2.61 10.31
CA ALA A 162 4.89 -2.35 10.28
C ALA A 162 4.13 -3.56 9.73
N ALA A 163 4.61 -4.16 8.63
CA ALA A 163 4.00 -5.33 8.02
C ALA A 163 3.92 -6.52 9.00
N ALA A 164 4.98 -6.81 9.73
CA ALA A 164 5.03 -7.88 10.74
C ALA A 164 4.01 -7.66 11.86
N ILE A 165 3.98 -6.45 12.44
CA ILE A 165 2.99 -6.07 13.49
C ILE A 165 1.56 -6.16 12.93
N GLY A 166 1.37 -5.72 11.69
CA GLY A 166 0.07 -5.75 11.02
C GLY A 166 -0.42 -7.16 10.74
N ALA A 167 0.46 -8.03 10.30
CA ALA A 167 0.22 -9.46 10.08
C ALA A 167 -0.02 -10.24 11.38
N GLY A 168 0.21 -9.62 12.54
CA GLY A 168 -0.03 -10.25 13.85
C GLY A 168 1.13 -11.12 14.34
N LEU A 169 2.33 -10.94 13.79
CA LEU A 169 3.53 -11.61 14.31
C LEU A 169 3.87 -11.08 15.71
N ASP A 170 4.19 -11.97 16.63
CA ASP A 170 4.71 -11.62 17.94
C ASP A 170 6.21 -11.34 17.84
N ILE A 171 6.53 -10.10 17.51
CA ILE A 171 7.92 -9.65 17.34
C ILE A 171 8.56 -9.23 18.67
N ALA A 172 7.82 -9.20 19.78
CA ALA A 172 8.35 -8.79 21.09
C ALA A 172 9.22 -9.88 21.72
N ASP A 173 8.95 -11.12 21.40
CA ASP A 173 9.72 -12.27 21.85
C ASP A 173 11.11 -12.34 21.18
N SER A 174 11.98 -13.18 21.75
CA SER A 174 13.31 -13.46 21.20
C SER A 174 13.27 -14.34 19.95
N ASN A 175 12.13 -14.92 19.62
CA ASN A 175 11.98 -15.80 18.47
C ASN A 175 12.12 -15.03 17.15
N GLY A 176 12.82 -15.64 16.19
CA GLY A 176 12.96 -15.10 14.85
C GLY A 176 11.67 -15.18 14.07
N SER A 177 11.26 -14.06 13.46
CA SER A 177 10.11 -13.99 12.53
C SER A 177 10.57 -13.44 11.21
N MET A 178 10.12 -14.05 10.10
CA MET A 178 10.44 -13.56 8.76
C MET A 178 9.19 -13.04 8.05
N VAL A 179 9.29 -11.85 7.48
CA VAL A 179 8.26 -11.24 6.66
C VAL A 179 8.79 -10.91 5.26
N VAL A 180 7.98 -11.17 4.24
CA VAL A 180 8.19 -10.73 2.86
C VAL A 180 7.01 -9.86 2.47
N ASP A 181 7.23 -8.58 2.35
CA ASP A 181 6.22 -7.59 1.96
C ASP A 181 6.41 -7.22 0.49
N LEU A 182 5.61 -7.81 -0.39
CA LEU A 182 5.61 -7.55 -1.83
C LEU A 182 4.55 -6.49 -2.16
N GLY A 183 4.99 -5.24 -2.18
CA GLY A 183 4.18 -4.06 -2.45
C GLY A 183 3.97 -3.76 -3.93
N GLY A 184 3.55 -2.52 -4.22
CA GLY A 184 3.39 -2.01 -5.58
C GLY A 184 4.70 -1.72 -6.31
N GLY A 185 5.64 -1.08 -5.63
CA GLY A 185 6.93 -0.67 -6.18
C GLY A 185 8.14 -1.33 -5.57
N THR A 186 7.98 -1.93 -4.39
CA THR A 186 9.08 -2.52 -3.61
C THR A 186 8.72 -3.91 -3.10
N THR A 187 9.74 -4.72 -2.85
CA THR A 187 9.66 -5.93 -2.04
C THR A 187 10.62 -5.76 -0.86
N ASN A 188 10.08 -5.80 0.36
CA ASN A 188 10.86 -5.74 1.58
C ASN A 188 10.92 -7.13 2.21
N VAL A 189 12.13 -7.62 2.44
CA VAL A 189 12.39 -8.89 3.12
C VAL A 189 13.07 -8.58 4.43
N ALA A 190 12.53 -9.05 5.55
CA ALA A 190 13.14 -8.79 6.85
C ALA A 190 12.97 -9.93 7.83
N ILE A 191 13.94 -10.05 8.71
CA ILE A 191 13.92 -10.89 9.90
C ILE A 191 13.86 -9.99 11.11
N LEU A 192 12.90 -10.28 11.99
CA LEU A 192 12.62 -9.51 13.19
C LEU A 192 12.72 -10.39 14.42
N SER A 193 13.20 -9.79 15.51
CA SER A 193 13.26 -10.38 16.85
C SER A 193 13.38 -9.26 17.88
N LEU A 194 12.90 -9.44 19.11
CA LEU A 194 13.01 -8.48 20.20
C LEU A 194 12.54 -7.06 19.83
N SER A 195 11.41 -6.98 19.10
CA SER A 195 10.80 -5.75 18.61
C SER A 195 11.65 -4.94 17.61
N GLY A 196 12.70 -5.52 17.04
CA GLY A 196 13.61 -4.87 16.10
C GLY A 196 13.78 -5.63 14.81
N VAL A 197 14.28 -4.94 13.79
CA VAL A 197 14.73 -5.54 12.54
C VAL A 197 16.17 -6.03 12.75
N VAL A 198 16.40 -7.33 12.62
CA VAL A 198 17.72 -7.96 12.74
C VAL A 198 18.50 -7.81 11.45
N ILE A 199 17.84 -8.14 10.33
CA ILE A 199 18.39 -8.03 8.99
C ILE A 199 17.25 -7.73 8.02
N SER A 200 17.48 -6.85 7.05
CA SER A 200 16.50 -6.54 6.01
C SER A 200 17.16 -6.21 4.69
N GLU A 201 16.41 -6.43 3.63
CA GLU A 201 16.75 -6.01 2.28
C GLU A 201 15.48 -5.48 1.60
N SER A 202 15.62 -4.40 0.83
CA SER A 202 14.54 -3.83 0.04
C SER A 202 14.94 -3.80 -1.42
N LEU A 203 14.13 -4.45 -2.27
CA LEU A 203 14.30 -4.42 -3.72
C LEU A 203 13.33 -3.40 -4.31
N ARG A 204 13.78 -2.69 -5.34
CA ARG A 204 12.91 -1.84 -6.18
C ARG A 204 12.17 -2.67 -7.23
N ILE A 205 11.59 -3.77 -6.78
CA ILE A 205 10.78 -4.70 -7.56
C ILE A 205 9.46 -4.86 -6.81
N GLY A 206 8.36 -4.66 -7.51
CA GLY A 206 7.02 -4.82 -6.95
C GLY A 206 6.01 -5.18 -8.04
N SER A 207 4.74 -5.12 -7.73
CA SER A 207 3.70 -5.53 -8.67
C SER A 207 3.64 -4.66 -9.94
N HIS A 208 4.15 -3.42 -9.92
CA HIS A 208 4.29 -2.59 -11.12
C HIS A 208 5.40 -3.12 -12.05
N THR A 209 6.49 -3.66 -11.49
CA THR A 209 7.53 -4.33 -12.28
C THR A 209 6.97 -5.55 -13.02
N PHE A 210 6.00 -6.24 -12.40
CA PHE A 210 5.29 -7.35 -13.05
C PHE A 210 4.45 -6.86 -14.24
N ASP A 211 3.73 -5.74 -14.08
CA ASP A 211 2.95 -5.13 -15.16
C ASP A 211 3.86 -4.74 -16.34
N GLU A 212 5.03 -4.12 -16.06
CA GLU A 212 6.02 -3.78 -17.07
C GLU A 212 6.59 -5.02 -17.78
N ALA A 213 6.84 -6.10 -17.03
CA ALA A 213 7.33 -7.35 -17.60
C ALA A 213 6.29 -7.97 -18.55
N ILE A 214 5.00 -7.95 -18.18
CA ILE A 214 3.90 -8.41 -19.04
C ILE A 214 3.80 -7.56 -20.29
N ILE A 215 3.88 -6.22 -20.19
CA ILE A 215 3.87 -5.32 -21.36
C ILE A 215 5.01 -5.69 -22.32
N ARG A 216 6.26 -5.80 -21.81
CA ARG A 216 7.42 -6.17 -22.61
C ARG A 216 7.28 -7.55 -23.27
N TYR A 217 6.72 -8.51 -22.54
CA TYR A 217 6.47 -9.86 -23.08
C TYR A 217 5.50 -9.82 -24.26
N LEU A 218 4.37 -9.13 -24.12
CA LEU A 218 3.35 -9.01 -25.16
C LEU A 218 3.88 -8.27 -26.40
N GLU A 219 4.66 -7.23 -26.21
CA GLU A 219 5.30 -6.51 -27.32
C GLU A 219 6.26 -7.40 -28.08
N LYS A 220 7.09 -8.17 -27.37
CA LYS A 220 8.12 -9.01 -27.99
C LYS A 220 7.56 -10.28 -28.63
N ASN A 221 6.61 -10.96 -27.99
CA ASN A 221 6.19 -12.31 -28.35
C ASN A 221 4.85 -12.35 -29.09
N LYS A 222 4.00 -11.32 -28.94
CA LYS A 222 2.69 -11.23 -29.59
C LYS A 222 2.57 -10.06 -30.54
N SER A 223 3.59 -9.20 -30.65
CA SER A 223 3.55 -7.95 -31.42
C SER A 223 2.39 -7.02 -31.00
N VAL A 224 2.02 -7.02 -29.73
CA VAL A 224 0.90 -6.24 -29.18
C VAL A 224 1.37 -5.33 -28.04
N THR A 225 1.21 -4.02 -28.22
CA THR A 225 1.40 -3.03 -27.16
C THR A 225 0.10 -2.84 -26.38
N VAL A 226 0.16 -2.98 -25.06
CA VAL A 226 -0.94 -2.74 -24.13
C VAL A 226 -0.57 -1.66 -23.11
N GLY A 227 -1.58 -1.07 -22.46
CA GLY A 227 -1.36 -0.15 -21.35
C GLY A 227 -1.19 -0.87 -20.01
N TYR A 228 -0.64 -0.15 -19.02
CA TYR A 228 -0.46 -0.66 -17.64
C TYR A 228 -1.74 -1.26 -17.04
N ARG A 229 -2.89 -0.64 -17.26
CA ARG A 229 -4.16 -1.14 -16.76
C ARG A 229 -4.48 -2.54 -17.30
N THR A 230 -4.27 -2.76 -18.60
CA THR A 230 -4.51 -4.08 -19.21
C THR A 230 -3.53 -5.12 -18.68
N ALA A 231 -2.26 -4.75 -18.48
CA ALA A 231 -1.27 -5.64 -17.89
C ALA A 231 -1.61 -5.99 -16.42
N GLU A 232 -2.03 -5.01 -15.61
CA GLU A 232 -2.52 -5.22 -14.24
C GLU A 232 -3.74 -6.18 -14.22
N GLU A 233 -4.71 -5.98 -15.12
CA GLU A 233 -5.89 -6.84 -15.26
C GLU A 233 -5.49 -8.27 -15.65
N LEU A 234 -4.58 -8.47 -16.61
CA LEU A 234 -4.06 -9.79 -16.99
C LEU A 234 -3.32 -10.47 -15.84
N LYS A 235 -2.44 -9.76 -15.15
CA LYS A 235 -1.74 -10.26 -13.96
C LYS A 235 -2.71 -10.79 -12.91
N MET A 236 -3.75 -10.02 -12.59
CA MET A 236 -4.74 -10.42 -11.59
C MET A 236 -5.63 -11.58 -12.04
N LEU A 237 -5.98 -11.62 -13.33
CA LEU A 237 -6.94 -12.60 -13.86
C LEU A 237 -6.29 -13.97 -14.09
N ILE A 238 -5.13 -13.99 -14.77
CA ILE A 238 -4.50 -15.22 -15.23
C ILE A 238 -3.05 -15.40 -14.74
N GLY A 239 -2.48 -14.42 -14.01
CA GLY A 239 -1.10 -14.48 -13.52
C GLY A 239 -0.90 -15.62 -12.52
N THR A 240 0.25 -16.27 -12.62
CA THR A 240 0.71 -17.30 -11.68
C THR A 240 2.24 -17.23 -11.53
N ALA A 241 2.74 -17.54 -10.34
CA ALA A 241 4.18 -17.59 -10.05
C ALA A 241 4.81 -18.98 -10.34
N ILE A 242 4.01 -20.01 -10.59
CA ILE A 242 4.47 -21.40 -10.70
C ILE A 242 3.84 -22.13 -11.90
N ALA A 243 4.54 -23.15 -12.41
CA ALA A 243 4.10 -23.87 -13.60
C ALA A 243 2.83 -24.70 -13.40
N ASP A 244 2.60 -25.21 -12.19
CA ASP A 244 1.41 -25.97 -11.79
C ASP A 244 0.35 -25.10 -11.09
N GLY A 245 0.39 -23.77 -11.31
CA GLY A 245 -0.59 -22.79 -10.85
C GLY A 245 -1.83 -22.74 -11.72
N ARG A 246 -2.39 -21.54 -11.83
CA ARG A 246 -3.54 -21.29 -12.70
C ARG A 246 -3.24 -21.67 -14.15
N ASN A 247 -4.25 -22.17 -14.83
CA ASN A 247 -4.19 -22.47 -16.26
C ASN A 247 -5.42 -21.86 -16.95
N PHE A 248 -5.42 -20.55 -17.10
CA PHE A 248 -6.50 -19.80 -17.73
C PHE A 248 -6.00 -19.14 -19.01
N MET A 249 -6.93 -18.80 -19.90
CA MET A 249 -6.72 -18.00 -21.09
C MET A 249 -7.49 -16.69 -20.97
N ALA A 250 -6.97 -15.64 -21.58
CA ALA A 250 -7.63 -14.34 -21.68
C ALA A 250 -7.35 -13.71 -23.04
N ASP A 251 -8.35 -13.05 -23.59
CA ASP A 251 -8.21 -12.23 -24.79
C ASP A 251 -7.69 -10.85 -24.39
N VAL A 252 -6.66 -10.39 -25.05
CA VAL A 252 -6.09 -9.05 -24.83
C VAL A 252 -6.27 -8.19 -26.07
N ARG A 253 -6.74 -6.96 -25.86
CA ARG A 253 -6.87 -5.94 -26.90
C ARG A 253 -5.79 -4.90 -26.75
N GLY A 254 -5.07 -4.64 -27.84
CA GLY A 254 -4.00 -3.69 -27.86
C GLY A 254 -3.82 -3.06 -29.23
N ARG A 255 -2.62 -2.53 -29.44
CA ARG A 255 -2.20 -1.99 -30.73
C ARG A 255 -1.05 -2.82 -31.27
N SER A 256 -1.14 -3.24 -32.55
CA SER A 256 -0.03 -3.93 -33.21
C SER A 256 1.23 -3.05 -33.23
N THR A 257 2.35 -3.61 -32.84
CA THR A 257 3.67 -2.93 -32.91
C THR A 257 4.13 -2.74 -34.37
N GLU A 258 3.67 -3.57 -35.32
CA GLU A 258 4.05 -3.54 -36.72
C GLU A 258 3.20 -2.55 -37.54
N THR A 259 1.85 -2.61 -37.34
CA THR A 259 0.93 -1.84 -38.20
C THR A 259 0.38 -0.59 -37.49
N GLY A 260 0.48 -0.53 -36.16
CA GLY A 260 -0.14 0.53 -35.34
C GLY A 260 -1.66 0.44 -35.20
N LEU A 261 -2.30 -0.56 -35.80
CA LEU A 261 -3.75 -0.76 -35.78
C LEU A 261 -4.19 -1.55 -34.55
N PRO A 262 -5.47 -1.44 -34.14
CA PRO A 262 -6.03 -2.29 -33.10
C PRO A 262 -5.91 -3.78 -33.46
N VAL A 263 -5.55 -4.61 -32.50
CA VAL A 263 -5.38 -6.05 -32.63
C VAL A 263 -5.82 -6.76 -31.36
N GLU A 264 -6.26 -8.02 -31.50
CA GLU A 264 -6.56 -8.93 -30.41
C GLU A 264 -5.54 -10.08 -30.43
N ALA A 265 -5.19 -10.57 -29.24
CA ALA A 265 -4.32 -11.73 -29.06
C ALA A 265 -4.79 -12.56 -27.87
N ASP A 266 -4.61 -13.87 -27.94
CA ASP A 266 -4.82 -14.77 -26.82
C ASP A 266 -3.55 -14.86 -25.98
N VAL A 267 -3.71 -14.89 -24.68
CA VAL A 267 -2.63 -15.01 -23.70
C VAL A 267 -3.04 -16.02 -22.64
N ASP A 268 -2.14 -16.93 -22.27
CA ASP A 268 -2.38 -17.90 -21.22
C ASP A 268 -1.55 -17.65 -19.95
N SER A 269 -1.88 -18.38 -18.89
CA SER A 269 -1.22 -18.25 -17.59
C SER A 269 0.28 -18.57 -17.64
N GLN A 270 0.71 -19.51 -18.50
CA GLN A 270 2.12 -19.89 -18.61
C GLN A 270 2.95 -18.82 -19.35
N GLU A 271 2.32 -18.12 -20.28
CA GLU A 271 2.92 -16.96 -20.94
C GLU A 271 3.14 -15.82 -19.95
N ILE A 272 2.13 -15.54 -19.10
CA ILE A 272 2.29 -14.54 -18.03
C ILE A 272 3.35 -15.01 -17.03
N ARG A 273 3.37 -16.27 -16.62
CA ARG A 273 4.43 -16.82 -15.75
C ARG A 273 5.81 -16.60 -16.35
N THR A 274 5.97 -16.89 -17.65
CA THR A 274 7.24 -16.67 -18.37
C THR A 274 7.64 -15.19 -18.37
N ALA A 275 6.67 -14.28 -18.53
CA ALA A 275 6.93 -12.85 -18.44
C ALA A 275 7.42 -12.42 -17.04
N LEU A 276 6.92 -13.09 -15.98
CA LEU A 276 7.24 -12.77 -14.58
C LEU A 276 8.49 -13.46 -14.04
N GLU A 277 9.15 -14.34 -14.80
CA GLU A 277 10.26 -15.17 -14.34
C GLU A 277 11.41 -14.32 -13.76
N GLU A 278 11.91 -13.34 -14.50
CA GLU A 278 13.02 -12.48 -14.09
C GLU A 278 12.75 -11.71 -12.76
N PRO A 279 11.64 -10.97 -12.62
CA PRO A 279 11.36 -10.27 -11.35
C PRO A 279 11.07 -11.23 -10.19
N LEU A 280 10.45 -12.39 -10.42
CA LEU A 280 10.21 -13.39 -9.36
C LEU A 280 11.51 -14.04 -8.91
N ASP A 281 12.42 -14.39 -9.81
CA ASP A 281 13.74 -14.94 -9.47
C ASP A 281 14.55 -13.94 -8.63
N SER A 282 14.48 -12.66 -8.96
CA SER A 282 15.16 -11.62 -8.17
C SER A 282 14.63 -11.56 -6.73
N ILE A 283 13.31 -11.69 -6.54
CA ILE A 283 12.68 -11.73 -5.21
C ILE A 283 13.10 -12.99 -4.45
N VAL A 284 13.06 -14.16 -5.11
CA VAL A 284 13.49 -15.44 -4.53
C VAL A 284 14.95 -15.36 -4.07
N HIS A 285 15.84 -14.81 -4.91
CA HIS A 285 17.24 -14.63 -4.53
C HIS A 285 17.43 -13.76 -3.30
N ALA A 286 16.69 -12.67 -3.15
CA ALA A 286 16.75 -11.82 -1.96
C ALA A 286 16.27 -12.56 -0.70
N VAL A 287 15.17 -13.33 -0.81
CA VAL A 287 14.64 -14.13 0.31
C VAL A 287 15.68 -15.16 0.77
N VAL A 288 16.28 -15.91 -0.16
CA VAL A 288 17.31 -16.90 0.14
C VAL A 288 18.57 -16.23 0.72
N SER A 289 19.03 -15.13 0.12
CA SER A 289 20.21 -14.37 0.60
C SER A 289 20.04 -13.85 2.03
N ILE A 290 18.86 -13.42 2.42
CA ILE A 290 18.56 -13.00 3.79
C ILE A 290 18.61 -14.19 4.74
N LEU A 291 18.04 -15.34 4.38
CA LEU A 291 18.08 -16.55 5.19
C LEU A 291 19.53 -17.06 5.39
N GLU A 292 20.35 -17.03 4.35
CA GLU A 292 21.76 -17.42 4.42
C GLU A 292 22.60 -16.56 5.40
N LYS A 293 22.22 -15.30 5.56
CA LYS A 293 22.88 -14.33 6.46
C LYS A 293 22.29 -14.36 7.88
N THR A 294 21.22 -15.12 8.09
CA THR A 294 20.49 -15.16 9.36
C THR A 294 21.26 -15.96 10.41
N PRO A 295 21.36 -15.49 11.67
CA PRO A 295 21.89 -16.28 12.78
C PRO A 295 21.17 -17.63 12.90
N PRO A 296 21.90 -18.74 13.20
CA PRO A 296 21.34 -20.09 13.21
C PRO A 296 20.11 -20.27 14.09
N GLU A 297 20.09 -19.62 15.26
CA GLU A 297 18.96 -19.68 16.21
C GLU A 297 17.70 -19.10 15.61
N LEU A 298 17.80 -17.92 14.97
CA LEU A 298 16.66 -17.27 14.32
C LEU A 298 16.23 -18.02 13.06
N ALA A 299 17.17 -18.63 12.34
CA ALA A 299 16.85 -19.46 11.18
C ALA A 299 16.07 -20.73 11.58
N ALA A 300 16.39 -21.33 12.74
CA ALA A 300 15.63 -22.46 13.29
C ALA A 300 14.19 -22.03 13.64
N ASP A 301 14.01 -20.88 14.30
CA ASP A 301 12.69 -20.33 14.62
C ASP A 301 11.83 -20.12 13.35
N ILE A 302 12.46 -19.58 12.29
CA ILE A 302 11.78 -19.33 11.01
C ILE A 302 11.40 -20.66 10.33
N ALA A 303 12.26 -21.70 10.44
CA ALA A 303 11.93 -23.01 9.90
C ALA A 303 10.71 -23.63 10.59
N ASP A 304 10.53 -23.39 11.89
CA ASP A 304 9.38 -23.88 12.67
C ASP A 304 8.11 -23.03 12.44
N HIS A 305 8.23 -21.73 12.34
CA HIS A 305 7.09 -20.81 12.24
C HIS A 305 6.69 -20.47 10.80
N GLY A 306 7.61 -20.62 9.84
CA GLY A 306 7.42 -20.27 8.44
C GLY A 306 7.65 -18.79 8.13
N ILE A 307 7.48 -18.46 6.84
CA ILE A 307 7.67 -17.12 6.25
C ILE A 307 6.31 -16.49 6.02
N VAL A 308 6.09 -15.29 6.57
CA VAL A 308 4.84 -14.56 6.38
C VAL A 308 4.94 -13.67 5.16
N LEU A 309 3.98 -13.82 4.25
CA LEU A 309 3.87 -13.04 3.02
C LEU A 309 2.79 -11.97 3.18
N THR A 310 3.10 -10.75 2.76
CA THR A 310 2.19 -9.60 2.80
C THR A 310 2.39 -8.69 1.59
N GLY A 311 1.58 -7.64 1.49
CA GLY A 311 1.56 -6.77 0.32
C GLY A 311 0.65 -7.28 -0.81
N GLY A 312 0.25 -6.36 -1.68
CA GLY A 312 -0.68 -6.67 -2.77
C GLY A 312 -0.11 -7.61 -3.84
N GLY A 313 1.20 -7.58 -4.06
CA GLY A 313 1.90 -8.45 -5.00
C GLY A 313 1.94 -9.91 -4.53
N ALA A 314 1.92 -10.15 -3.22
CA ALA A 314 1.89 -11.49 -2.64
C ALA A 314 0.58 -12.26 -2.93
N LEU A 315 -0.45 -11.57 -3.44
CA LEU A 315 -1.69 -12.18 -3.93
C LEU A 315 -1.54 -12.89 -5.28
N LEU A 316 -0.38 -12.79 -5.94
CA LEU A 316 -0.10 -13.54 -7.16
C LEU A 316 -0.23 -15.04 -6.88
N ASP A 317 -1.03 -15.73 -7.70
CA ASP A 317 -1.25 -17.17 -7.53
C ASP A 317 0.06 -17.94 -7.46
N GLY A 318 0.19 -18.81 -6.44
CA GLY A 318 1.36 -19.66 -6.24
C GLY A 318 2.62 -18.95 -5.75
N PHE A 319 2.58 -17.66 -5.38
CA PHE A 319 3.74 -16.98 -4.83
C PHE A 319 4.19 -17.59 -3.50
N ASP A 320 3.27 -17.99 -2.65
CA ASP A 320 3.51 -18.76 -1.42
C ASP A 320 4.26 -20.07 -1.70
N ARG A 321 3.79 -20.82 -2.70
CA ARG A 321 4.40 -22.09 -3.13
C ARG A 321 5.78 -21.88 -3.76
N LEU A 322 5.97 -20.78 -4.49
CA LEU A 322 7.27 -20.40 -5.05
C LEU A 322 8.30 -20.19 -3.94
N ILE A 323 7.96 -19.35 -2.95
CA ILE A 323 8.85 -19.07 -1.80
C ILE A 323 9.10 -20.35 -0.99
N ALA A 324 8.05 -21.14 -0.71
CA ALA A 324 8.21 -22.40 0.05
C ALA A 324 9.13 -23.40 -0.68
N ARG A 325 9.03 -23.53 -2.00
CA ARG A 325 9.92 -24.42 -2.79
C ARG A 325 11.36 -23.92 -2.80
N ALA A 326 11.57 -22.62 -2.88
CA ALA A 326 12.90 -22.04 -2.95
C ALA A 326 13.65 -22.12 -1.62
N THR A 327 12.95 -22.01 -0.50
CA THR A 327 13.53 -21.95 0.84
C THR A 327 13.50 -23.28 1.58
N GLY A 328 12.63 -24.21 1.17
CA GLY A 328 12.34 -25.43 1.92
C GLY A 328 11.53 -25.19 3.20
N MET A 329 11.05 -23.98 3.44
CA MET A 329 10.27 -23.57 4.62
C MET A 329 8.81 -23.32 4.24
N ALA A 330 7.88 -23.45 5.19
CA ALA A 330 6.49 -23.05 4.95
C ALA A 330 6.40 -21.54 4.68
N ALA A 331 5.59 -21.15 3.70
CA ALA A 331 5.30 -19.75 3.42
C ALA A 331 3.79 -19.57 3.29
N TYR A 332 3.24 -18.52 3.89
CA TYR A 332 1.80 -18.29 3.92
C TYR A 332 1.45 -16.82 3.88
N LEU A 333 0.33 -16.54 3.23
CA LEU A 333 -0.21 -15.19 3.13
C LEU A 333 -0.89 -14.82 4.45
N CYS A 334 -0.66 -13.61 4.94
CA CYS A 334 -1.38 -13.10 6.11
C CYS A 334 -2.85 -12.75 5.78
N ASP A 335 -3.70 -12.58 6.81
CA ASP A 335 -5.15 -12.37 6.64
C ASP A 335 -5.50 -11.09 5.86
N THR A 336 -4.71 -10.03 5.99
CA THR A 336 -4.98 -8.72 5.39
C THR A 336 -3.76 -8.16 4.65
N PRO A 337 -3.27 -8.82 3.60
CA PRO A 337 -1.99 -8.48 2.98
C PRO A 337 -1.94 -7.05 2.43
N LEU A 338 -3.03 -6.55 1.88
CA LEU A 338 -3.13 -5.18 1.36
C LEU A 338 -3.09 -4.08 2.43
N LEU A 339 -3.30 -4.43 3.69
CA LEU A 339 -3.47 -3.49 4.80
C LEU A 339 -2.47 -3.71 5.94
N SER A 340 -1.58 -4.69 5.84
CA SER A 340 -0.67 -5.09 6.92
C SER A 340 0.18 -3.92 7.40
N VAL A 341 0.84 -3.20 6.47
CA VAL A 341 1.68 -2.05 6.80
C VAL A 341 0.86 -0.97 7.53
N ALA A 342 -0.30 -0.59 6.97
CA ALA A 342 -1.16 0.43 7.59
C ALA A 342 -1.72 0.00 8.94
N ASN A 343 -2.11 -1.27 9.09
CA ASN A 343 -2.60 -1.83 10.34
C ASN A 343 -1.51 -1.86 11.40
N GLY A 344 -0.29 -2.27 11.05
CA GLY A 344 0.84 -2.30 11.96
C GLY A 344 1.27 -0.92 12.41
N ALA A 345 1.44 0.02 11.49
CA ALA A 345 1.69 1.42 11.82
C ALA A 345 0.55 2.02 12.67
N GLY A 346 -0.69 1.60 12.40
CA GLY A 346 -1.86 1.96 13.20
C GLY A 346 -1.82 1.43 14.64
N LYS A 347 -1.40 0.16 14.83
CA LYS A 347 -1.18 -0.43 16.17
C LYS A 347 -0.05 0.30 16.91
N ALA A 348 1.03 0.66 16.22
CA ALA A 348 2.15 1.40 16.78
C ALA A 348 1.79 2.83 17.26
N LEU A 349 0.66 3.40 16.83
CA LEU A 349 0.15 4.68 17.38
C LEU A 349 -0.12 4.63 18.89
N ALA A 350 -0.38 3.46 19.46
CA ALA A 350 -0.55 3.30 20.90
C ALA A 350 0.76 3.59 21.66
N GLU A 351 1.89 3.23 21.08
CA GLU A 351 3.23 3.36 21.65
C GLU A 351 3.98 4.62 21.16
N MET A 352 3.33 5.48 20.38
CA MET A 352 3.95 6.64 19.73
C MET A 352 4.69 7.57 20.68
N ASP A 353 4.28 7.61 21.97
CA ASP A 353 4.97 8.42 22.97
C ASP A 353 6.27 7.76 23.48
N ARG A 354 6.35 6.43 23.40
CA ARG A 354 7.56 5.64 23.74
C ARG A 354 8.54 5.54 22.58
N LEU A 355 8.05 5.60 21.34
CA LEU A 355 8.84 5.63 20.13
C LEU A 355 9.65 6.93 19.94
N LYS A 356 9.61 7.83 20.93
CA LYS A 356 10.20 9.18 20.87
C LYS A 356 11.70 9.20 20.64
N ASP A 357 12.43 8.21 21.11
CA ASP A 357 13.89 8.31 21.26
C ASP A 357 14.68 7.43 20.29
N SER A 358 14.02 6.50 19.59
CA SER A 358 14.72 5.54 18.70
C SER A 358 14.79 5.96 17.22
N TYR A 359 14.09 7.02 16.80
CA TYR A 359 13.98 7.40 15.38
C TYR A 359 14.31 8.87 15.05
N TYR A 360 14.77 9.64 16.05
CA TYR A 360 15.06 11.08 15.88
C TYR A 360 16.54 11.47 15.98
N GLU A 361 17.43 10.54 16.32
CA GLU A 361 18.85 10.85 16.40
C GLU A 361 19.61 10.17 15.26
N SER A 362 19.83 10.89 14.20
CA SER A 362 21.11 11.04 13.48
C SER A 362 20.92 11.95 12.27
#